data_aff4e91efaae8956e01b007a343bf93c
#
_entry.id   aff4e91efaae8956e01b007a343bf93c
#
_cell.length_a   1.000
_cell.length_b   1.000
_cell.length_c   1.000
_cell.angle_alpha   90.00
_cell.angle_beta   90.00
_cell.angle_gamma   90.00
#
_symmetry.space_group_name_H-M   'P 1'
#
loop_
_entity.id
_entity.type
_entity.pdbx_description
1 polymer ?
#
loop_
_entity_poly.entity_id
_entity_poly.type
_entity_poly.pdbx_seq_one_letter_code
_entity_poly.pdbx_strand_id
1 'polypeptide(L)'
;MITGYSVATLVVFIISIGFVIYPVSIPTPRRIPRIPINLTTAPILAIAILWAAQCLDPAVIRGGIVGTDGVKPYNILILFFSLAYMAITLDITGILQSAAFWVSNKGGSNGWKLYTYFYIMLTLLSILLGNDPVILSGTAFLVYYTKVAELNHISWLMSEFAAANTASMVLFVGNPTNVVICEGFSVNNAAFTAYTILPFIACSIFCFLALGGQYRDKKYVPRKLNHTADLDARSVLLDPIGACVGSFMLASALILCLVVSFFGIDVWKISLPFAVAKFIYDVAWDHYRYVRKLPMLGRGQKGPEGNGMQLDDVTLQSAQTTVSDDKSRHRQSALPLPTTDKVDSILDLDRAIINKSPPPSSKTFVAQWRSKAIALHKQLHAHFPTFFTALPRLPFALVPFAFSQFILIEALSHQGWMDVFGTWLLRATHGDMYRTIWLIGVLGVILCNISGTNIGATILLTKVVRAASPMLSDQTIRAAAIALAVASNIGAVSFTFSASLAGLLWRGILKQKGIIVSQTTFAYWNALPLVVMTVVGLSVVCAEMAVLY
;
A
#
# COMPACT_ATOMS: atom_id res chain seq x y z
N MET A 1 -14.41 -35.08 -4.70
CA MET A 1 -13.47 -35.92 -3.88
C MET A 1 -12.11 -35.29 -3.89
N ILE A 2 -11.44 -35.22 -2.73
CA ILE A 2 -10.05 -34.74 -2.64
C ILE A 2 -9.12 -35.79 -3.25
N THR A 3 -8.30 -35.39 -4.20
CA THR A 3 -7.35 -36.24 -4.93
C THR A 3 -5.90 -35.86 -4.54
N GLY A 4 -4.91 -36.64 -4.99
CA GLY A 4 -3.51 -36.26 -4.84
C GLY A 4 -3.17 -34.91 -5.46
N TYR A 5 -3.79 -34.54 -6.59
CA TYR A 5 -3.67 -33.24 -7.23
C TYR A 5 -4.24 -32.11 -6.36
N SER A 6 -5.36 -32.36 -5.68
CA SER A 6 -5.96 -31.39 -4.75
C SER A 6 -5.01 -31.09 -3.59
N VAL A 7 -4.42 -32.14 -3.00
CA VAL A 7 -3.45 -31.99 -1.89
C VAL A 7 -2.19 -31.26 -2.38
N ALA A 8 -1.65 -31.61 -3.55
CA ALA A 8 -0.48 -30.94 -4.13
C ALA A 8 -0.74 -29.44 -4.35
N THR A 9 -1.92 -29.08 -4.89
CA THR A 9 -2.31 -27.68 -5.10
C THR A 9 -2.35 -26.90 -3.79
N LEU A 10 -2.94 -27.45 -2.74
CA LEU A 10 -2.99 -26.80 -1.42
C LEU A 10 -1.59 -26.64 -0.82
N VAL A 11 -0.75 -27.67 -0.89
CA VAL A 11 0.61 -27.62 -0.34
C VAL A 11 1.45 -26.58 -1.06
N VAL A 12 1.43 -26.54 -2.40
CA VAL A 12 2.16 -25.53 -3.19
C VAL A 12 1.65 -24.13 -2.91
N PHE A 13 0.34 -23.95 -2.75
CA PHE A 13 -0.25 -22.68 -2.34
C PHE A 13 0.29 -22.22 -0.98
N ILE A 14 0.26 -23.09 0.04
CA ILE A 14 0.76 -22.75 1.40
C ILE A 14 2.25 -22.42 1.37
N ILE A 15 3.07 -23.19 0.62
CA ILE A 15 4.49 -22.93 0.47
C ILE A 15 4.73 -21.57 -0.20
N SER A 16 3.96 -21.25 -1.25
CA SER A 16 4.02 -19.95 -1.92
C SER A 16 3.76 -18.80 -0.96
N ILE A 17 2.74 -18.92 -0.11
CA ILE A 17 2.44 -17.95 0.94
C ILE A 17 3.61 -17.82 1.93
N GLY A 18 4.21 -18.93 2.33
CA GLY A 18 5.38 -18.92 3.21
C GLY A 18 6.50 -18.04 2.67
N PHE A 19 6.80 -18.12 1.35
CA PHE A 19 7.79 -17.26 0.70
C PHE A 19 7.33 -15.81 0.49
N VAL A 20 6.05 -15.53 0.44
CA VAL A 20 5.52 -14.16 0.45
C VAL A 20 5.79 -13.49 1.79
N ILE A 21 5.60 -14.22 2.90
CA ILE A 21 5.82 -13.71 4.27
C ILE A 21 7.32 -13.61 4.60
N TYR A 22 8.07 -14.65 4.23
CA TYR A 22 9.52 -14.78 4.47
C TYR A 22 10.28 -14.86 3.14
N PRO A 23 10.56 -13.72 2.49
CA PRO A 23 11.28 -13.70 1.22
C PRO A 23 12.68 -14.33 1.35
N VAL A 24 13.03 -15.18 0.39
CA VAL A 24 14.33 -15.84 0.30
C VAL A 24 15.00 -15.50 -1.02
N SER A 25 16.33 -15.43 -1.04
CA SER A 25 17.12 -15.26 -2.26
C SER A 25 17.91 -16.52 -2.55
N ILE A 26 17.66 -17.15 -3.71
CA ILE A 26 18.39 -18.33 -4.13
C ILE A 26 19.79 -17.89 -4.61
N PRO A 27 20.88 -18.48 -4.06
CA PRO A 27 22.21 -18.22 -4.55
C PRO A 27 22.37 -18.81 -5.96
N THR A 28 22.76 -17.98 -6.89
CA THR A 28 23.03 -18.34 -8.28
C THR A 28 24.52 -18.32 -8.56
N PRO A 29 25.04 -19.02 -9.62
CA PRO A 29 26.42 -18.90 -10.02
C PRO A 29 26.84 -17.45 -10.23
N ARG A 30 28.12 -17.13 -9.98
CA ARG A 30 28.68 -15.74 -9.94
C ARG A 30 28.33 -14.81 -11.11
N ARG A 31 27.79 -15.34 -12.23
CA ARG A 31 27.42 -14.56 -13.43
C ARG A 31 25.93 -14.17 -13.51
N ILE A 32 25.09 -14.72 -12.64
CA ILE A 32 23.63 -14.51 -12.65
C ILE A 32 23.24 -13.82 -11.34
N PRO A 33 22.46 -12.73 -11.36
CA PRO A 33 21.99 -12.11 -10.12
C PRO A 33 21.15 -13.11 -9.31
N ARG A 34 21.22 -13.06 -8.00
CA ARG A 34 20.42 -13.90 -7.10
C ARG A 34 18.94 -13.76 -7.46
N ILE A 35 18.24 -14.88 -7.55
CA ILE A 35 16.80 -14.89 -7.86
C ILE A 35 16.04 -14.70 -6.54
N PRO A 36 15.33 -13.55 -6.36
CA PRO A 36 14.52 -13.34 -5.18
C PRO A 36 13.22 -14.15 -5.30
N ILE A 37 12.90 -14.94 -4.28
CA ILE A 37 11.58 -15.53 -4.09
C ILE A 37 10.85 -14.65 -3.07
N ASN A 38 9.87 -13.89 -3.53
CA ASN A 38 9.20 -12.86 -2.74
C ASN A 38 7.72 -12.76 -3.11
N LEU A 39 7.05 -11.68 -2.65
CA LEU A 39 5.65 -11.38 -2.93
C LEU A 39 5.23 -11.59 -4.39
N THR A 40 6.08 -11.22 -5.35
CA THR A 40 5.75 -11.27 -6.78
C THR A 40 6.14 -12.60 -7.41
N THR A 41 7.33 -13.11 -7.10
CA THR A 41 7.90 -14.26 -7.80
C THR A 41 7.45 -15.60 -7.23
N ALA A 42 7.15 -15.68 -5.93
CA ALA A 42 6.71 -16.92 -5.30
C ALA A 42 5.38 -17.44 -5.85
N PRO A 43 4.31 -16.62 -5.99
CA PRO A 43 3.06 -17.09 -6.56
C PRO A 43 3.16 -17.45 -8.06
N ILE A 44 3.97 -16.70 -8.82
CA ILE A 44 4.23 -17.04 -10.24
C ILE A 44 4.93 -18.39 -10.35
N LEU A 45 5.92 -18.65 -9.50
CA LEU A 45 6.62 -19.93 -9.47
C LEU A 45 5.68 -21.07 -9.06
N ALA A 46 4.79 -20.83 -8.10
CA ALA A 46 3.76 -21.79 -7.70
C ALA A 46 2.83 -22.17 -8.87
N ILE A 47 2.37 -21.17 -9.65
CA ILE A 47 1.58 -21.41 -10.85
C ILE A 47 2.36 -22.25 -11.86
N ALA A 48 3.64 -21.91 -12.11
CA ALA A 48 4.48 -22.67 -13.04
C ALA A 48 4.69 -24.12 -12.60
N ILE A 49 4.90 -24.36 -11.30
CA ILE A 49 5.04 -25.72 -10.72
C ILE A 49 3.72 -26.51 -10.88
N LEU A 50 2.58 -25.89 -10.53
CA LEU A 50 1.27 -26.54 -10.65
C LEU A 50 0.92 -26.84 -12.10
N TRP A 51 1.30 -25.97 -13.04
CA TRP A 51 1.11 -26.23 -14.46
C TRP A 51 1.99 -27.38 -14.95
N ALA A 52 3.25 -27.37 -14.61
CA ALA A 52 4.18 -28.47 -14.95
C ALA A 52 3.74 -29.81 -14.35
N ALA A 53 3.13 -29.81 -13.15
CA ALA A 53 2.56 -30.98 -12.49
C ALA A 53 1.17 -31.38 -13.02
N GLN A 54 0.64 -30.71 -14.05
CA GLN A 54 -0.71 -30.93 -14.62
C GLN A 54 -1.85 -30.79 -13.59
N CYS A 55 -1.59 -30.04 -12.51
CA CYS A 55 -2.62 -29.68 -11.52
C CYS A 55 -3.45 -28.47 -11.95
N LEU A 56 -3.06 -27.79 -13.03
CA LEU A 56 -3.59 -26.51 -13.49
C LEU A 56 -3.84 -26.56 -14.99
N ASP A 57 -5.08 -26.36 -15.40
CA ASP A 57 -5.47 -26.28 -16.80
C ASP A 57 -5.44 -24.83 -17.32
N PRO A 58 -5.26 -24.60 -18.64
CA PRO A 58 -5.35 -23.25 -19.23
C PRO A 58 -6.68 -22.55 -18.93
N ALA A 59 -7.78 -23.30 -18.79
CA ALA A 59 -9.09 -22.77 -18.44
C ALA A 59 -9.10 -22.16 -17.02
N VAL A 60 -8.44 -22.80 -16.06
CA VAL A 60 -8.31 -22.31 -14.68
C VAL A 60 -7.47 -21.03 -14.63
N ILE A 61 -6.37 -20.97 -15.38
CA ILE A 61 -5.55 -19.74 -15.50
C ILE A 61 -6.38 -18.60 -16.08
N ARG A 62 -7.13 -18.89 -17.17
CA ARG A 62 -8.03 -17.91 -17.77
C ARG A 62 -9.12 -17.47 -16.78
N GLY A 63 -9.71 -18.39 -16.04
CA GLY A 63 -10.69 -18.11 -14.99
C GLY A 63 -10.13 -17.16 -13.91
N GLY A 64 -8.89 -17.40 -13.47
CA GLY A 64 -8.21 -16.53 -12.51
C GLY A 64 -7.85 -15.13 -13.03
N ILE A 65 -7.76 -14.93 -14.35
CA ILE A 65 -7.49 -13.62 -14.96
C ILE A 65 -8.77 -12.88 -15.32
N VAL A 66 -9.69 -13.56 -16.00
CA VAL A 66 -10.95 -12.96 -16.50
C VAL A 66 -11.97 -12.87 -15.38
N GLY A 67 -11.94 -13.82 -14.47
CA GLY A 67 -12.85 -13.93 -13.35
C GLY A 67 -13.85 -15.09 -13.48
N THR A 68 -14.27 -15.56 -12.32
CA THR A 68 -15.31 -16.57 -12.11
C THR A 68 -16.22 -16.06 -10.98
N ASP A 69 -17.42 -16.58 -10.88
CA ASP A 69 -18.35 -16.29 -9.78
C ASP A 69 -18.64 -14.79 -9.55
N GLY A 70 -18.64 -13.98 -10.61
CA GLY A 70 -18.93 -12.55 -10.53
C GLY A 70 -17.74 -11.66 -10.15
N VAL A 71 -16.62 -12.23 -9.69
CA VAL A 71 -15.41 -11.45 -9.39
C VAL A 71 -14.55 -11.32 -10.65
N LYS A 72 -14.29 -10.11 -11.09
CA LYS A 72 -13.50 -9.79 -12.29
C LYS A 72 -12.14 -9.16 -11.89
N PRO A 73 -11.05 -9.94 -11.78
CA PRO A 73 -9.75 -9.43 -11.32
C PRO A 73 -9.23 -8.23 -12.09
N TYR A 74 -9.43 -8.19 -13.42
CA TYR A 74 -9.02 -7.06 -14.25
C TYR A 74 -9.78 -5.76 -13.90
N ASN A 75 -11.06 -5.84 -13.55
CA ASN A 75 -11.88 -4.72 -13.08
C ASN A 75 -11.25 -4.06 -11.86
N ILE A 76 -10.93 -4.89 -10.88
CA ILE A 76 -10.35 -4.47 -9.59
C ILE A 76 -9.02 -3.76 -9.83
N LEU A 77 -8.15 -4.34 -10.66
CA LEU A 77 -6.83 -3.79 -10.93
C LEU A 77 -6.88 -2.49 -11.74
N ILE A 78 -7.70 -2.42 -12.80
CA ILE A 78 -7.87 -1.20 -13.60
C ILE A 78 -8.40 -0.07 -12.72
N LEU A 79 -9.45 -0.31 -11.94
CA LEU A 79 -10.01 0.67 -11.02
C LEU A 79 -8.95 1.17 -10.04
N PHE A 80 -8.24 0.23 -9.38
CA PHE A 80 -7.24 0.57 -8.39
C PHE A 80 -6.09 1.39 -8.96
N PHE A 81 -5.52 0.99 -10.12
CA PHE A 81 -4.46 1.74 -10.79
C PHE A 81 -4.90 3.12 -11.26
N SER A 82 -6.12 3.23 -11.78
CA SER A 82 -6.71 4.51 -12.20
C SER A 82 -6.78 5.50 -11.05
N LEU A 83 -7.31 5.07 -9.92
CA LEU A 83 -7.43 5.92 -8.74
C LEU A 83 -6.08 6.17 -8.06
N ALA A 84 -5.20 5.16 -8.01
CA ALA A 84 -3.84 5.33 -7.49
C ALA A 84 -3.05 6.39 -8.29
N TYR A 85 -3.15 6.39 -9.63
CA TYR A 85 -2.52 7.42 -10.45
C TYR A 85 -3.03 8.82 -10.09
N MET A 86 -4.36 8.99 -10.00
CA MET A 86 -4.98 10.28 -9.68
C MET A 86 -4.60 10.76 -8.27
N ALA A 87 -4.59 9.86 -7.28
CA ALA A 87 -4.23 10.19 -5.90
C ALA A 87 -2.73 10.51 -5.77
N ILE A 88 -1.84 9.75 -6.41
CA ILE A 88 -0.39 9.98 -6.39
C ILE A 88 -0.04 11.29 -7.09
N THR A 89 -0.64 11.59 -8.24
CA THR A 89 -0.38 12.86 -8.94
C THR A 89 -0.93 14.05 -8.16
N LEU A 90 -2.03 13.89 -7.44
CA LEU A 90 -2.54 14.89 -6.51
C LEU A 90 -1.57 15.11 -5.34
N ASP A 91 -1.01 14.05 -4.77
CA ASP A 91 0.00 14.13 -3.71
C ASP A 91 1.27 14.89 -4.15
N ILE A 92 1.75 14.64 -5.38
CA ILE A 92 2.92 15.30 -5.97
C ILE A 92 2.74 16.82 -6.03
N THR A 93 1.52 17.34 -6.06
CA THR A 93 1.27 18.79 -5.99
C THR A 93 1.67 19.43 -4.65
N GLY A 94 1.90 18.61 -3.62
CA GLY A 94 2.23 19.05 -2.26
C GLY A 94 1.02 19.33 -1.36
N ILE A 95 -0.21 19.02 -1.82
CA ILE A 95 -1.42 19.32 -1.05
C ILE A 95 -1.48 18.59 0.28
N LEU A 96 -1.03 17.31 0.34
CA LEU A 96 -1.02 16.53 1.59
C LEU A 96 -0.02 17.10 2.59
N GLN A 97 1.15 17.53 2.12
CA GLN A 97 2.18 18.17 2.95
C GLN A 97 1.71 19.54 3.44
N SER A 98 1.05 20.31 2.58
CA SER A 98 0.45 21.59 2.95
C SER A 98 -0.62 21.43 4.05
N ALA A 99 -1.48 20.43 3.92
CA ALA A 99 -2.45 20.06 4.95
C ALA A 99 -1.77 19.66 6.27
N ALA A 100 -0.70 18.88 6.20
CA ALA A 100 0.05 18.47 7.38
C ALA A 100 0.74 19.65 8.09
N PHE A 101 1.30 20.60 7.34
CA PHE A 101 1.88 21.84 7.89
C PHE A 101 0.82 22.72 8.55
N TRP A 102 -0.34 22.86 7.87
CA TRP A 102 -1.46 23.60 8.44
C TRP A 102 -1.96 22.99 9.75
N VAL A 103 -2.08 21.67 9.81
CA VAL A 103 -2.49 20.94 11.03
C VAL A 103 -1.44 21.09 12.13
N SER A 104 -0.15 21.00 11.78
CA SER A 104 0.95 21.22 12.73
C SER A 104 0.87 22.59 13.41
N ASN A 105 0.65 23.65 12.61
CA ASN A 105 0.52 25.01 13.14
C ASN A 105 -0.73 25.16 14.04
N LYS A 106 -1.84 24.51 13.70
CA LYS A 106 -3.07 24.52 14.52
C LYS A 106 -2.92 23.73 15.83
N GLY A 107 -2.10 22.68 15.85
CA GLY A 107 -1.80 21.89 17.04
C GLY A 107 -1.07 22.71 18.11
N GLY A 108 -0.23 23.65 17.69
CA GLY A 108 0.56 24.51 18.58
C GLY A 108 1.52 23.71 19.46
N SER A 109 1.71 24.16 20.71
CA SER A 109 2.65 23.51 21.65
C SER A 109 2.07 22.32 22.43
N ASN A 110 0.80 21.97 22.23
CA ASN A 110 0.18 20.86 22.95
C ASN A 110 0.31 19.55 22.14
N GLY A 111 1.12 18.61 22.63
CA GLY A 111 1.41 17.36 21.94
C GLY A 111 0.17 16.48 21.73
N TRP A 112 -0.73 16.38 22.70
CA TRP A 112 -1.96 15.57 22.56
C TRP A 112 -2.95 16.18 21.57
N LYS A 113 -3.08 17.52 21.58
CA LYS A 113 -3.91 18.22 20.59
C LYS A 113 -3.38 17.98 19.18
N LEU A 114 -2.06 18.09 19.01
CA LEU A 114 -1.42 17.83 17.73
C LEU A 114 -1.57 16.38 17.29
N TYR A 115 -1.38 15.41 18.20
CA TYR A 115 -1.55 13.99 17.93
C TYR A 115 -2.97 13.66 17.46
N THR A 116 -3.98 14.22 18.13
CA THR A 116 -5.39 14.09 17.74
C THR A 116 -5.65 14.70 16.37
N TYR A 117 -5.11 15.87 16.09
CA TYR A 117 -5.30 16.53 14.81
C TYR A 117 -4.67 15.77 13.65
N PHE A 118 -3.47 15.20 13.85
CA PHE A 118 -2.85 14.33 12.84
C PHE A 118 -3.66 13.06 12.63
N TYR A 119 -4.13 12.42 13.69
CA TYR A 119 -4.97 11.23 13.57
C TYR A 119 -6.23 11.51 12.75
N ILE A 120 -6.94 12.59 13.05
CA ILE A 120 -8.17 13.00 12.32
C ILE A 120 -7.83 13.34 10.87
N MET A 121 -6.79 14.13 10.62
CA MET A 121 -6.38 14.51 9.27
C MET A 121 -6.04 13.30 8.41
N LEU A 122 -5.20 12.39 8.94
CA LEU A 122 -4.77 11.19 8.22
C LEU A 122 -5.96 10.24 7.94
N THR A 123 -6.89 10.13 8.90
CA THR A 123 -8.15 9.40 8.73
C THR A 123 -8.99 10.00 7.60
N LEU A 124 -9.24 11.30 7.60
CA LEU A 124 -10.02 11.97 6.55
C LEU A 124 -9.36 11.88 5.18
N LEU A 125 -8.06 12.08 5.11
CA LEU A 125 -7.32 11.93 3.85
C LEU A 125 -7.37 10.50 3.33
N SER A 126 -7.29 9.50 4.21
CA SER A 126 -7.32 8.10 3.80
C SER A 126 -8.71 7.64 3.35
N ILE A 127 -9.79 8.22 3.87
CA ILE A 127 -11.14 8.00 3.32
C ILE A 127 -11.19 8.42 1.84
N LEU A 128 -10.61 9.59 1.51
CA LEU A 128 -10.69 10.17 0.18
C LEU A 128 -9.71 9.59 -0.82
N LEU A 129 -8.48 9.31 -0.39
CA LEU A 129 -7.35 8.95 -1.26
C LEU A 129 -7.01 7.44 -1.22
N GLY A 130 -7.56 6.71 -0.25
CA GLY A 130 -7.10 5.37 0.11
C GLY A 130 -5.88 5.39 1.02
N ASN A 131 -5.51 4.22 1.55
CA ASN A 131 -4.43 4.08 2.52
C ASN A 131 -3.03 4.30 1.92
N ASP A 132 -2.77 3.80 0.70
CA ASP A 132 -1.42 3.78 0.11
C ASP A 132 -0.84 5.18 -0.15
N PRO A 133 -1.56 6.15 -0.77
CA PRO A 133 -1.05 7.50 -0.95
C PRO A 133 -0.80 8.24 0.38
N VAL A 134 -1.68 8.02 1.36
CA VAL A 134 -1.55 8.64 2.68
C VAL A 134 -0.33 8.11 3.41
N ILE A 135 -0.09 6.80 3.37
CA ILE A 135 1.10 6.18 3.95
C ILE A 135 2.37 6.64 3.22
N LEU A 136 2.33 6.74 1.89
CA LEU A 136 3.50 7.17 1.11
C LEU A 136 3.98 8.57 1.53
N SER A 137 3.08 9.52 1.63
CA SER A 137 3.40 10.91 1.96
C SER A 137 3.40 11.21 3.44
N GLY A 138 2.43 10.69 4.17
CA GLY A 138 2.30 10.90 5.61
C GLY A 138 3.49 10.35 6.37
N THR A 139 3.94 9.12 6.06
CA THR A 139 5.12 8.52 6.69
C THR A 139 6.37 9.38 6.45
N ALA A 140 6.60 9.83 5.20
CA ALA A 140 7.74 10.67 4.88
C ALA A 140 7.71 12.00 5.64
N PHE A 141 6.52 12.62 5.71
CA PHE A 141 6.29 13.83 6.47
C PHE A 141 6.49 13.63 7.98
N LEU A 142 5.87 12.60 8.57
CA LEU A 142 5.96 12.33 10.02
C LEU A 142 7.38 11.98 10.46
N VAL A 143 8.16 11.27 9.66
CA VAL A 143 9.57 11.01 9.92
C VAL A 143 10.35 12.32 10.00
N TYR A 144 10.13 13.24 9.04
CA TYR A 144 10.75 14.55 9.06
C TYR A 144 10.29 15.37 10.27
N TYR A 145 8.97 15.49 10.45
CA TYR A 145 8.39 16.29 11.52
C TYR A 145 8.84 15.85 12.92
N THR A 146 8.77 14.54 13.19
CA THR A 146 9.17 14.00 14.49
C THR A 146 10.67 14.16 14.77
N LYS A 147 11.51 14.15 13.72
CA LYS A 147 12.94 14.43 13.84
C LYS A 147 13.21 15.90 14.18
N VAL A 148 12.54 16.83 13.51
CA VAL A 148 12.70 18.28 13.74
C VAL A 148 12.14 18.70 15.11
N ALA A 149 10.99 18.12 15.50
CA ALA A 149 10.35 18.42 16.78
C ALA A 149 10.90 17.57 17.94
N GLU A 150 11.95 16.77 17.73
CA GLU A 150 12.59 15.87 18.72
C GLU A 150 11.60 14.92 19.40
N LEU A 151 10.65 14.39 18.63
CA LEU A 151 9.61 13.49 19.13
C LEU A 151 9.98 12.02 18.91
N ASN A 152 9.39 11.14 19.73
CA ASN A 152 9.47 9.71 19.48
C ASN A 152 8.61 9.35 18.25
N HIS A 153 9.26 9.02 17.14
CA HIS A 153 8.58 8.74 15.86
C HIS A 153 7.67 7.54 15.88
N ILE A 154 7.90 6.53 16.75
CA ILE A 154 7.10 5.28 16.77
C ILE A 154 5.62 5.55 17.00
N SER A 155 5.26 6.35 18.00
CA SER A 155 3.85 6.62 18.33
C SER A 155 3.11 7.31 17.17
N TRP A 156 3.74 8.25 16.50
CA TRP A 156 3.16 9.02 15.40
C TRP A 156 3.00 8.18 14.15
N LEU A 157 4.03 7.38 13.81
CA LEU A 157 4.04 6.52 12.63
C LEU A 157 3.08 5.34 12.78
N MET A 158 2.97 4.74 13.98
CA MET A 158 1.99 3.66 14.21
C MET A 158 0.56 4.18 14.21
N SER A 159 0.35 5.41 14.71
CA SER A 159 -0.95 6.07 14.66
C SER A 159 -1.39 6.36 13.22
N GLU A 160 -0.48 6.87 12.39
CA GLU A 160 -0.71 7.04 10.94
C GLU A 160 -1.11 5.73 10.29
N PHE A 161 -0.32 4.68 10.51
CA PHE A 161 -0.53 3.36 9.92
C PHE A 161 -1.90 2.78 10.30
N ALA A 162 -2.28 2.88 11.58
CA ALA A 162 -3.57 2.42 12.06
C ALA A 162 -4.73 3.28 11.50
N ALA A 163 -4.60 4.60 11.52
CA ALA A 163 -5.61 5.52 10.99
C ALA A 163 -5.87 5.28 9.50
N ALA A 164 -4.81 5.18 8.69
CA ALA A 164 -4.93 5.01 7.25
C ALA A 164 -5.60 3.68 6.87
N ASN A 165 -5.20 2.58 7.48
CA ASN A 165 -5.78 1.26 7.17
C ASN A 165 -7.22 1.14 7.70
N THR A 166 -7.54 1.72 8.86
CA THR A 166 -8.92 1.71 9.39
C THR A 166 -9.85 2.54 8.51
N ALA A 167 -9.41 3.71 8.07
CA ALA A 167 -10.20 4.61 7.24
C ALA A 167 -10.49 4.06 5.84
N SER A 168 -9.63 3.21 5.31
CA SER A 168 -9.82 2.60 3.99
C SER A 168 -11.03 1.68 3.88
N MET A 169 -11.69 1.30 5.00
CA MET A 169 -12.92 0.49 4.95
C MET A 169 -14.17 1.27 4.54
N VAL A 170 -14.16 2.61 4.56
CA VAL A 170 -15.37 3.43 4.34
C VAL A 170 -15.85 3.37 2.90
N LEU A 171 -14.94 3.61 1.95
CA LEU A 171 -15.26 3.58 0.53
C LEU A 171 -14.83 2.27 -0.10
N PHE A 172 -15.63 1.79 -1.05
CA PHE A 172 -15.27 0.58 -1.82
C PHE A 172 -13.91 0.73 -2.53
N VAL A 173 -13.52 1.93 -2.89
CA VAL A 173 -12.23 2.24 -3.54
C VAL A 173 -11.06 2.40 -2.56
N GLY A 174 -11.33 2.46 -1.26
CA GLY A 174 -10.31 2.71 -0.23
C GLY A 174 -9.25 1.60 -0.14
N ASN A 175 -9.62 0.37 -0.53
CA ASN A 175 -8.73 -0.79 -0.55
C ASN A 175 -9.18 -1.75 -1.67
N PRO A 176 -8.26 -2.41 -2.42
CA PRO A 176 -8.63 -3.43 -3.40
C PRO A 176 -9.51 -4.56 -2.84
N THR A 177 -9.38 -4.89 -1.56
CA THR A 177 -10.20 -5.90 -0.89
C THR A 177 -11.68 -5.55 -0.87
N ASN A 178 -12.02 -4.27 -0.72
CA ASN A 178 -13.40 -3.81 -0.72
C ASN A 178 -14.07 -4.06 -2.07
N VAL A 179 -13.32 -3.84 -3.17
CA VAL A 179 -13.82 -4.11 -4.53
C VAL A 179 -14.05 -5.60 -4.74
N VAL A 180 -13.14 -6.47 -4.25
CA VAL A 180 -13.32 -7.93 -4.28
C VAL A 180 -14.63 -8.34 -3.59
N ILE A 181 -14.94 -7.74 -2.45
CA ILE A 181 -16.15 -8.03 -1.67
C ILE A 181 -17.39 -7.52 -2.40
N CYS A 182 -17.37 -6.28 -2.90
CA CYS A 182 -18.49 -5.71 -3.66
C CYS A 182 -18.84 -6.57 -4.89
N GLU A 183 -17.83 -6.97 -5.67
CA GLU A 183 -18.04 -7.83 -6.84
C GLU A 183 -18.45 -9.26 -6.42
N GLY A 184 -17.72 -9.85 -5.46
CA GLY A 184 -17.92 -11.22 -5.02
C GLY A 184 -19.30 -11.49 -4.42
N PHE A 185 -19.87 -10.53 -3.71
CA PHE A 185 -21.20 -10.64 -3.11
C PHE A 185 -22.28 -9.84 -3.85
N SER A 186 -21.95 -9.25 -5.01
CA SER A 186 -22.85 -8.39 -5.78
C SER A 186 -23.44 -7.25 -4.95
N VAL A 187 -22.63 -6.69 -4.02
CA VAL A 187 -23.02 -5.57 -3.17
C VAL A 187 -22.78 -4.26 -3.93
N ASN A 188 -23.81 -3.43 -4.00
CA ASN A 188 -23.69 -2.09 -4.57
C ASN A 188 -22.68 -1.25 -3.74
N ASN A 189 -21.85 -0.44 -4.39
CA ASN A 189 -20.80 0.34 -3.76
C ASN A 189 -21.33 1.35 -2.73
N ALA A 190 -22.52 1.93 -2.97
CA ALA A 190 -23.16 2.83 -2.01
C ALA A 190 -23.68 2.06 -0.79
N ALA A 191 -24.27 0.88 -1.02
CA ALA A 191 -24.68 -0.01 0.06
C ALA A 191 -23.46 -0.49 0.90
N PHE A 192 -22.34 -0.82 0.23
CA PHE A 192 -21.10 -1.12 0.93
C PHE A 192 -20.70 -0.03 1.90
N THR A 193 -20.64 1.23 1.43
CA THR A 193 -20.33 2.39 2.27
C THR A 193 -21.34 2.56 3.41
N ALA A 194 -22.64 2.38 3.15
CA ALA A 194 -23.67 2.49 4.17
C ALA A 194 -23.51 1.48 5.31
N TYR A 195 -23.12 0.23 4.98
CA TYR A 195 -22.87 -0.82 5.99
C TYR A 195 -21.51 -0.72 6.69
N THR A 196 -20.52 -0.07 6.08
CA THR A 196 -19.17 0.01 6.68
C THR A 196 -18.93 1.29 7.48
N ILE A 197 -19.79 2.31 7.35
CA ILE A 197 -19.59 3.62 8.00
C ILE A 197 -19.67 3.54 9.53
N LEU A 198 -20.63 2.80 10.09
CA LEU A 198 -20.75 2.66 11.56
C LEU A 198 -19.62 1.81 12.16
N PRO A 199 -19.29 0.62 11.61
CA PRO A 199 -18.09 -0.11 12.03
C PRO A 199 -16.82 0.75 11.96
N PHE A 200 -16.66 1.54 10.89
CA PHE A 200 -15.52 2.45 10.75
C PHE A 200 -15.45 3.49 11.86
N ILE A 201 -16.56 4.21 12.12
CA ILE A 201 -16.59 5.26 13.15
C ILE A 201 -16.22 4.66 14.51
N ALA A 202 -16.83 3.53 14.86
CA ALA A 202 -16.54 2.83 16.10
C ALA A 202 -15.07 2.36 16.15
N CYS A 203 -14.57 1.68 15.11
CA CYS A 203 -13.18 1.24 15.03
C CYS A 203 -12.20 2.41 15.12
N SER A 204 -12.46 3.52 14.44
CA SER A 204 -11.59 4.70 14.44
C SER A 204 -11.50 5.34 15.83
N ILE A 205 -12.64 5.48 16.53
CA ILE A 205 -12.68 6.02 17.90
C ILE A 205 -11.93 5.10 18.86
N PHE A 206 -12.26 3.82 18.86
CA PHE A 206 -11.66 2.86 19.78
C PHE A 206 -10.19 2.56 19.46
N CYS A 207 -9.78 2.63 18.20
CA CYS A 207 -8.38 2.60 17.78
C CYS A 207 -7.62 3.79 18.38
N PHE A 208 -8.16 5.01 18.26
CA PHE A 208 -7.57 6.21 18.84
C PHE A 208 -7.45 6.09 20.37
N LEU A 209 -8.47 5.58 21.05
CA LEU A 209 -8.44 5.34 22.50
C LEU A 209 -7.39 4.30 22.89
N ALA A 210 -7.28 3.20 22.12
CA ALA A 210 -6.27 2.17 22.34
C ALA A 210 -4.85 2.73 22.16
N LEU A 211 -4.60 3.48 21.09
CA LEU A 211 -3.32 4.17 20.84
C LEU A 211 -3.04 5.20 21.93
N GLY A 212 -4.05 5.98 22.34
CA GLY A 212 -3.93 6.93 23.44
C GLY A 212 -3.55 6.27 24.77
N GLY A 213 -4.13 5.11 25.05
CA GLY A 213 -3.76 4.29 26.21
C GLY A 213 -2.33 3.75 26.15
N GLN A 214 -1.91 3.26 24.98
CA GLN A 214 -0.55 2.76 24.77
C GLN A 214 0.52 3.86 24.85
N TYR A 215 0.24 5.04 24.31
CA TYR A 215 1.20 6.14 24.22
C TYR A 215 0.99 7.26 25.26
N ARG A 216 0.32 6.92 26.37
CA ARG A 216 0.04 7.87 27.48
C ARG A 216 1.29 8.46 28.14
N ASP A 217 2.43 7.76 28.04
CA ASP A 217 3.68 8.22 28.62
C ASP A 217 4.21 9.43 27.81
N LYS A 218 4.72 10.45 28.54
CA LYS A 218 5.32 11.67 27.98
C LYS A 218 6.47 11.39 27.00
N LYS A 219 7.09 10.23 27.08
CA LYS A 219 8.13 9.76 26.14
C LYS A 219 7.59 9.60 24.73
N TYR A 220 6.33 9.21 24.58
CA TYR A 220 5.70 8.95 23.28
C TYR A 220 4.92 10.15 22.77
N VAL A 221 4.06 10.74 23.62
CA VAL A 221 3.30 11.95 23.31
C VAL A 221 3.51 12.96 24.44
N PRO A 222 4.43 13.91 24.27
CA PRO A 222 4.72 14.92 25.30
C PRO A 222 3.52 15.86 25.47
N ARG A 223 3.31 16.36 26.69
CA ARG A 223 2.25 17.34 26.93
C ARG A 223 2.54 18.70 26.31
N LYS A 224 3.81 19.11 26.31
CA LYS A 224 4.29 20.36 25.68
C LYS A 224 5.40 20.01 24.72
N LEU A 225 5.37 20.62 23.55
CA LEU A 225 6.42 20.55 22.54
C LEU A 225 7.43 21.66 22.80
N ASN A 226 8.72 21.33 22.77
CA ASN A 226 9.80 22.30 23.00
C ASN A 226 10.04 23.19 21.78
N HIS A 227 9.75 22.67 20.58
CA HIS A 227 9.88 23.39 19.32
C HIS A 227 8.56 23.32 18.54
N THR A 228 7.87 24.44 18.45
CA THR A 228 6.81 24.64 17.47
C THR A 228 7.45 25.27 16.25
N ALA A 229 7.76 24.46 15.23
CA ALA A 229 8.16 25.02 13.95
C ALA A 229 6.95 25.72 13.35
N ASP A 230 7.04 27.02 13.12
CA ASP A 230 6.07 27.74 12.30
C ASP A 230 6.35 27.36 10.84
N LEU A 231 5.57 26.38 10.34
CA LEU A 231 5.76 25.79 9.02
C LEU A 231 4.87 26.52 8.01
N ASP A 232 5.47 27.16 7.02
CA ASP A 232 4.70 27.79 5.95
C ASP A 232 4.04 26.74 5.07
N ALA A 233 2.73 26.52 5.28
CA ALA A 233 1.92 25.58 4.52
C ALA A 233 1.84 25.90 3.02
N ARG A 234 2.05 27.17 2.64
CA ARG A 234 2.03 27.58 1.23
C ARG A 234 3.33 27.26 0.52
N SER A 235 4.45 27.25 1.24
CA SER A 235 5.77 26.98 0.65
C SER A 235 5.93 25.56 0.11
N VAL A 236 5.17 24.60 0.66
CA VAL A 236 5.20 23.20 0.25
C VAL A 236 4.12 22.84 -0.79
N LEU A 237 3.18 23.74 -1.07
CA LEU A 237 2.19 23.58 -2.13
C LEU A 237 2.83 23.97 -3.48
N LEU A 238 3.44 22.98 -4.14
CA LEU A 238 4.26 23.17 -5.33
C LEU A 238 3.44 23.52 -6.57
N ASP A 239 2.20 23.03 -6.66
CA ASP A 239 1.30 23.26 -7.79
C ASP A 239 -0.14 23.46 -7.32
N PRO A 240 -0.55 24.69 -6.97
CA PRO A 240 -1.92 24.98 -6.53
C PRO A 240 -2.99 24.69 -7.58
N ILE A 241 -2.69 24.95 -8.87
CA ILE A 241 -3.63 24.72 -9.97
C ILE A 241 -3.81 23.23 -10.20
N GLY A 242 -2.69 22.48 -10.27
CA GLY A 242 -2.72 21.03 -10.37
C GLY A 242 -3.43 20.37 -9.17
N ALA A 243 -3.29 20.93 -7.97
CA ALA A 243 -4.01 20.49 -6.76
C ALA A 243 -5.52 20.70 -6.89
N CYS A 244 -5.98 21.87 -7.34
CA CYS A 244 -7.40 22.13 -7.55
C CYS A 244 -8.00 21.20 -8.61
N VAL A 245 -7.37 21.10 -9.79
CA VAL A 245 -7.86 20.27 -10.88
C VAL A 245 -7.82 18.79 -10.49
N GLY A 246 -6.73 18.33 -9.87
CA GLY A 246 -6.60 16.94 -9.40
C GLY A 246 -7.64 16.58 -8.36
N SER A 247 -7.88 17.45 -7.37
CA SER A 247 -8.92 17.26 -6.35
C SER A 247 -10.32 17.21 -6.96
N PHE A 248 -10.63 18.10 -7.89
CA PHE A 248 -11.92 18.12 -8.59
C PHE A 248 -12.13 16.84 -9.41
N MET A 249 -11.13 16.43 -10.20
CA MET A 249 -11.22 15.23 -11.02
C MET A 249 -11.36 13.97 -10.17
N LEU A 250 -10.59 13.83 -9.09
CA LEU A 250 -10.67 12.69 -8.18
C LEU A 250 -12.03 12.64 -7.48
N ALA A 251 -12.51 13.77 -6.94
CA ALA A 251 -13.82 13.85 -6.30
C ALA A 251 -14.95 13.50 -7.28
N SER A 252 -14.91 14.05 -8.50
CA SER A 252 -15.88 13.75 -9.56
C SER A 252 -15.88 12.26 -9.94
N ALA A 253 -14.68 11.66 -10.07
CA ALA A 253 -14.55 10.23 -10.36
C ALA A 253 -15.16 9.37 -9.24
N LEU A 254 -14.87 9.70 -7.97
CA LEU A 254 -15.42 8.96 -6.82
C LEU A 254 -16.96 9.08 -6.73
N ILE A 255 -17.50 10.28 -6.89
CA ILE A 255 -18.95 10.52 -6.89
C ILE A 255 -19.60 9.74 -8.04
N LEU A 256 -19.03 9.83 -9.25
CA LEU A 256 -19.59 9.16 -10.41
C LEU A 256 -19.51 7.64 -10.29
N CYS A 257 -18.42 7.09 -9.74
CA CYS A 257 -18.31 5.65 -9.43
C CYS A 257 -19.39 5.20 -8.44
N LEU A 258 -19.74 6.01 -7.43
CA LEU A 258 -20.85 5.71 -6.51
C LEU A 258 -22.18 5.74 -7.22
N VAL A 259 -22.46 6.79 -8.00
CA VAL A 259 -23.74 6.95 -8.72
C VAL A 259 -23.95 5.83 -9.75
N VAL A 260 -22.92 5.54 -10.54
CA VAL A 260 -23.00 4.53 -11.61
C VAL A 260 -23.16 3.10 -11.06
N SER A 261 -22.73 2.86 -9.83
CA SER A 261 -22.94 1.59 -9.12
C SER A 261 -24.42 1.19 -9.00
N PHE A 262 -25.34 2.15 -8.98
CA PHE A 262 -26.79 1.86 -8.95
C PHE A 262 -27.34 1.31 -10.30
N PHE A 263 -26.58 1.49 -11.38
CA PHE A 263 -26.96 1.07 -12.72
C PHE A 263 -26.28 -0.25 -13.14
N GLY A 264 -25.53 -0.89 -12.23
CA GLY A 264 -24.86 -2.16 -12.51
C GLY A 264 -23.73 -2.06 -13.55
N ILE A 265 -23.20 -0.86 -13.78
CA ILE A 265 -22.09 -0.62 -14.69
C ILE A 265 -20.76 -0.84 -13.96
N ASP A 266 -19.85 -1.59 -14.60
CA ASP A 266 -18.51 -1.82 -14.06
C ASP A 266 -17.78 -0.48 -13.81
N VAL A 267 -17.31 -0.24 -12.59
CA VAL A 267 -16.72 1.04 -12.15
C VAL A 267 -15.40 1.40 -12.86
N TRP A 268 -14.67 0.42 -13.39
CA TRP A 268 -13.47 0.70 -14.16
C TRP A 268 -13.74 1.48 -15.45
N LYS A 269 -14.95 1.33 -16.03
CA LYS A 269 -15.40 2.08 -17.22
C LYS A 269 -15.52 3.57 -16.96
N ILE A 270 -15.58 3.97 -15.69
CA ILE A 270 -15.59 5.36 -15.23
C ILE A 270 -14.18 5.78 -14.81
N SER A 271 -13.53 5.01 -13.93
CA SER A 271 -12.24 5.40 -13.37
C SER A 271 -11.14 5.49 -14.41
N LEU A 272 -11.11 4.58 -15.42
CA LEU A 272 -10.11 4.61 -16.47
C LEU A 272 -10.16 5.87 -17.35
N PRO A 273 -11.32 6.30 -17.89
CA PRO A 273 -11.42 7.57 -18.62
C PRO A 273 -10.97 8.77 -17.80
N PHE A 274 -11.33 8.83 -16.50
CA PHE A 274 -10.87 9.90 -15.62
C PHE A 274 -9.35 9.89 -15.43
N ALA A 275 -8.76 8.71 -15.23
CA ALA A 275 -7.30 8.58 -15.12
C ALA A 275 -6.58 8.97 -16.41
N VAL A 276 -7.13 8.58 -17.57
CA VAL A 276 -6.59 8.99 -18.90
C VAL A 276 -6.72 10.50 -19.07
N ALA A 277 -7.86 11.09 -18.75
CA ALA A 277 -8.06 12.54 -18.82
C ALA A 277 -7.09 13.28 -17.89
N LYS A 278 -6.89 12.76 -16.66
CA LYS A 278 -5.90 13.30 -15.73
C LYS A 278 -4.48 13.18 -16.26
N PHE A 279 -4.11 12.04 -16.85
CA PHE A 279 -2.81 11.86 -17.48
C PHE A 279 -2.57 12.87 -18.62
N ILE A 280 -3.56 13.06 -19.50
CA ILE A 280 -3.49 14.05 -20.60
C ILE A 280 -3.32 15.46 -20.01
N TYR A 281 -4.09 15.79 -18.97
CA TYR A 281 -3.97 17.07 -18.28
C TYR A 281 -2.56 17.26 -17.69
N ASP A 282 -2.02 16.27 -16.97
CA ASP A 282 -0.70 16.35 -16.35
C ASP A 282 0.41 16.56 -17.38
N VAL A 283 0.37 15.82 -18.48
CA VAL A 283 1.33 15.97 -19.59
C VAL A 283 1.21 17.35 -20.24
N ALA A 284 -0.02 17.81 -20.52
CA ALA A 284 -0.26 19.12 -21.12
C ALA A 284 0.17 20.26 -20.17
N TRP A 285 -0.13 20.13 -18.88
CA TRP A 285 0.22 21.12 -17.85
C TRP A 285 1.74 21.21 -17.62
N ASP A 286 2.43 20.08 -17.54
CA ASP A 286 3.90 20.04 -17.46
C ASP A 286 4.55 20.64 -18.72
N HIS A 287 4.02 20.32 -19.91
CA HIS A 287 4.49 20.91 -21.17
C HIS A 287 4.31 22.44 -21.18
N TYR A 288 3.12 22.93 -20.80
CA TYR A 288 2.85 24.36 -20.72
C TYR A 288 3.81 25.06 -19.74
N ARG A 289 4.03 24.50 -18.55
CA ARG A 289 4.97 25.05 -17.56
C ARG A 289 6.41 25.06 -18.09
N TYR A 290 6.82 24.00 -18.78
CA TYR A 290 8.15 23.89 -19.38
C TYR A 290 8.38 24.98 -20.45
N VAL A 291 7.46 25.13 -21.39
CA VAL A 291 7.54 26.13 -22.45
C VAL A 291 7.51 27.56 -21.90
N ARG A 292 6.68 27.82 -20.91
CA ARG A 292 6.55 29.14 -20.25
C ARG A 292 7.64 29.39 -19.21
N LYS A 293 8.56 28.46 -18.97
CA LYS A 293 9.62 28.55 -17.95
C LYS A 293 9.09 28.85 -16.54
N LEU A 294 7.88 28.36 -16.23
CA LEU A 294 7.28 28.45 -14.90
C LEU A 294 8.00 27.48 -13.94
N PRO A 295 7.88 27.67 -12.60
CA PRO A 295 8.45 26.74 -11.63
C PRO A 295 7.99 25.31 -11.90
N MET A 296 8.92 24.39 -12.13
CA MET A 296 8.65 22.97 -12.37
C MET A 296 8.71 22.19 -11.05
N LEU A 297 7.87 21.18 -10.93
CA LEU A 297 7.94 20.21 -9.84
C LEU A 297 9.33 19.56 -9.84
N GLY A 298 10.01 19.50 -8.68
CA GLY A 298 11.34 18.87 -8.55
C GLY A 298 12.55 19.73 -8.84
N ARG A 299 12.43 20.97 -9.35
CA ARG A 299 13.54 21.92 -9.36
C ARG A 299 13.57 22.66 -8.03
N GLY A 300 14.46 22.21 -7.11
CA GLY A 300 14.63 22.76 -5.81
C GLY A 300 14.66 24.29 -5.79
N GLN A 301 13.69 24.90 -5.16
CA GLN A 301 13.89 26.22 -4.58
C GLN A 301 15.03 26.06 -3.58
N LYS A 302 16.18 26.70 -3.84
CA LYS A 302 17.16 27.01 -2.80
C LYS A 302 16.42 27.86 -1.77
N GLY A 303 15.88 27.20 -0.74
CA GLY A 303 15.43 27.88 0.45
C GLY A 303 16.65 28.56 1.10
N PRO A 304 16.46 29.61 1.90
CA PRO A 304 17.53 30.20 2.67
C PRO A 304 18.16 29.09 3.52
N GLU A 305 19.48 29.05 3.54
CA GLU A 305 20.38 28.07 4.14
C GLU A 305 19.80 27.40 5.41
N GLY A 306 19.31 26.19 5.28
CA GLY A 306 18.76 25.38 6.35
C GLY A 306 18.13 24.11 5.78
N ASN A 307 18.93 23.05 5.61
CA ASN A 307 18.53 21.64 5.39
C ASN A 307 17.21 21.40 4.63
N GLY A 308 17.12 21.84 3.38
CA GLY A 308 16.03 21.50 2.49
C GLY A 308 16.09 20.02 2.11
N MET A 309 15.08 19.26 2.50
CA MET A 309 14.89 17.87 2.13
C MET A 309 14.56 17.78 0.63
N GLN A 310 15.51 17.32 -0.20
CA GLN A 310 15.23 16.91 -1.56
C GLN A 310 14.40 15.62 -1.51
N LEU A 311 13.12 15.69 -1.93
CA LEU A 311 12.26 14.52 -2.10
C LEU A 311 12.73 13.60 -3.24
N ASP A 312 13.60 14.07 -4.13
CA ASP A 312 14.01 13.39 -5.36
C ASP A 312 14.94 12.20 -5.16
N ASP A 313 15.63 12.09 -4.00
CA ASP A 313 16.53 10.97 -3.72
C ASP A 313 15.80 9.67 -3.30
N VAL A 314 14.50 9.74 -3.04
CA VAL A 314 13.73 8.59 -2.55
C VAL A 314 13.31 7.63 -3.69
N THR A 315 13.22 8.12 -4.91
CA THR A 315 12.53 7.42 -5.99
C THR A 315 13.43 6.58 -6.91
N LEU A 316 14.72 6.89 -7.00
CA LEU A 316 15.63 6.18 -7.91
C LEU A 316 16.31 4.93 -7.31
N GLN A 317 16.28 4.76 -6.00
CA GLN A 317 16.90 3.61 -5.33
C GLN A 317 15.94 2.43 -5.07
N SER A 318 14.64 2.64 -5.11
CA SER A 318 13.67 1.57 -4.82
C SER A 318 13.58 0.48 -5.89
N ALA A 319 14.08 0.73 -7.09
CA ALA A 319 14.10 -0.26 -8.18
C ALA A 319 15.37 -1.14 -8.23
N GLN A 320 16.41 -0.83 -7.46
CA GLN A 320 17.71 -1.54 -7.54
C GLN A 320 18.20 -2.19 -6.27
N THR A 321 17.55 -2.04 -5.11
CA THR A 321 18.06 -2.60 -3.85
C THR A 321 17.13 -3.62 -3.20
N THR A 322 16.85 -4.69 -3.93
CA THR A 322 16.56 -5.98 -3.31
C THR A 322 17.73 -6.92 -3.56
N VAL A 323 18.81 -6.78 -2.89
CA VAL A 323 19.88 -7.75 -2.63
C VAL A 323 21.19 -7.01 -2.37
N SER A 324 21.56 -6.86 -1.15
CA SER A 324 22.91 -7.19 -0.65
C SER A 324 23.05 -6.84 0.84
N ASP A 325 23.21 -7.90 1.56
CA ASP A 325 24.23 -8.20 2.58
C ASP A 325 24.12 -7.59 3.97
N ASP A 326 23.57 -8.47 4.78
CA ASP A 326 24.00 -8.69 6.16
C ASP A 326 25.32 -9.49 6.17
N LYS A 327 26.45 -8.82 6.40
CA LYS A 327 27.69 -9.36 7.01
C LYS A 327 28.80 -8.32 7.02
N SER A 328 28.95 -7.62 8.12
CA SER A 328 30.26 -7.43 8.77
C SER A 328 30.09 -6.72 10.12
N ARG A 329 30.14 -7.52 11.15
CA ARG A 329 30.45 -7.08 12.52
C ARG A 329 31.96 -6.86 12.64
N HIS A 330 32.28 -5.83 13.46
CA HIS A 330 33.54 -5.56 14.14
C HIS A 330 34.69 -4.89 13.38
N ARG A 331 34.89 -3.60 13.62
CA ARG A 331 35.98 -3.12 14.51
C ARG A 331 35.93 -1.58 14.66
N GLN A 332 35.70 -1.15 15.87
CA GLN A 332 36.07 0.19 16.32
C GLN A 332 37.60 0.27 16.41
N SER A 333 38.18 1.32 15.84
CA SER A 333 39.37 1.95 16.38
C SER A 333 39.49 3.34 15.79
N ALA A 334 39.52 4.31 16.68
CA ALA A 334 39.71 5.73 16.41
C ALA A 334 41.14 5.97 15.91
N LEU A 335 41.30 6.87 14.92
CA LEU A 335 42.54 7.60 14.64
C LEU A 335 42.24 8.91 13.90
N PRO A 336 43.13 9.93 13.99
CA PRO A 336 42.77 11.33 14.02
C PRO A 336 42.73 12.01 12.64
N LEU A 337 42.13 13.25 12.62
CA LEU A 337 42.02 14.12 11.43
C LEU A 337 43.41 14.41 10.82
N PRO A 338 43.53 14.37 9.50
CA PRO A 338 44.64 15.02 8.81
C PRO A 338 44.24 16.39 8.24
N THR A 339 45.17 17.29 8.34
CA THR A 339 45.20 18.66 7.88
C THR A 339 45.02 18.84 6.35
N THR A 340 44.59 20.03 5.97
CA THR A 340 44.07 20.52 4.70
C THR A 340 44.98 20.53 3.46
N ASP A 341 46.14 19.87 3.43
CA ASP A 341 47.11 20.02 2.33
C ASP A 341 47.18 18.85 1.31
N LYS A 342 46.17 17.95 1.30
CA LYS A 342 46.16 16.79 0.36
C LYS A 342 44.97 16.73 -0.59
N VAL A 343 44.16 17.75 -0.67
CA VAL A 343 42.95 17.72 -1.54
C VAL A 343 43.29 18.08 -2.98
N ASP A 344 44.29 18.92 -3.23
CA ASP A 344 44.63 19.33 -4.59
C ASP A 344 45.39 18.27 -5.41
N SER A 345 46.07 17.34 -4.76
CA SER A 345 46.79 16.25 -5.48
C SER A 345 45.90 15.12 -5.97
N ILE A 346 44.65 14.97 -5.49
CA ILE A 346 43.70 13.96 -5.93
C ILE A 346 42.92 14.41 -7.17
N LEU A 347 42.68 15.72 -7.29
CA LEU A 347 42.01 16.29 -8.46
C LEU A 347 42.88 16.29 -9.73
N ASP A 348 44.19 16.31 -9.61
CA ASP A 348 45.11 16.22 -10.76
C ASP A 348 45.34 14.77 -11.21
N LEU A 349 45.15 13.78 -10.35
CA LEU A 349 45.23 12.37 -10.74
C LEU A 349 44.03 11.92 -11.56
N ASP A 350 42.83 12.43 -11.23
CA ASP A 350 41.59 12.14 -11.99
C ASP A 350 41.61 12.81 -13.37
N ARG A 351 42.29 13.96 -13.54
CA ARG A 351 42.47 14.60 -14.85
C ARG A 351 43.45 13.85 -15.76
N ALA A 352 44.46 13.18 -15.21
CA ALA A 352 45.44 12.43 -15.96
C ALA A 352 44.93 11.03 -16.45
N ILE A 353 43.86 10.51 -15.83
CA ILE A 353 43.28 9.20 -16.18
C ILE A 353 42.24 9.36 -17.33
N ILE A 354 41.71 10.57 -17.56
CA ILE A 354 40.67 10.81 -18.58
C ILE A 354 41.23 10.85 -20.02
N ASN A 355 42.56 10.96 -20.22
CA ASN A 355 43.18 11.14 -21.53
C ASN A 355 43.80 9.87 -22.16
N LYS A 356 43.56 8.68 -21.66
CA LYS A 356 43.91 7.44 -22.36
C LYS A 356 42.68 6.72 -22.88
N SER A 357 42.30 6.99 -24.14
CA SER A 357 41.31 6.23 -24.88
C SER A 357 41.76 4.82 -25.12
N PRO A 358 41.07 3.79 -24.61
CA PRO A 358 41.32 2.40 -25.00
C PRO A 358 40.62 2.09 -26.35
N PRO A 359 41.10 1.10 -27.12
CA PRO A 359 40.58 0.77 -28.44
C PRO A 359 39.12 0.24 -28.38
N PRO A 360 38.35 0.34 -29.48
CA PRO A 360 36.90 0.03 -29.47
C PRO A 360 36.65 -1.47 -29.38
N SER A 361 36.18 -1.92 -28.24
CA SER A 361 35.67 -3.29 -28.05
C SER A 361 34.14 -3.26 -28.03
N SER A 362 33.49 -4.36 -28.41
CA SER A 362 32.03 -4.54 -28.53
C SER A 362 31.17 -4.14 -27.29
N LYS A 363 31.81 -3.77 -26.19
CA LYS A 363 31.19 -3.23 -24.99
C LYS A 363 30.73 -1.77 -25.15
N THR A 364 31.16 -1.08 -26.20
CA THR A 364 30.85 0.35 -26.44
C THR A 364 29.42 0.59 -26.91
N PHE A 365 28.83 -0.33 -27.68
CA PHE A 365 27.48 -0.17 -28.21
C PHE A 365 26.42 -0.16 -27.09
N VAL A 366 26.45 -1.15 -26.20
CA VAL A 366 25.52 -1.22 -25.07
C VAL A 366 25.71 -0.05 -24.10
N ALA A 367 26.96 0.35 -23.85
CA ALA A 367 27.27 1.50 -23.01
C ALA A 367 26.77 2.82 -23.62
N GLN A 368 26.91 3.01 -24.94
CA GLN A 368 26.38 4.18 -25.65
C GLN A 368 24.86 4.22 -25.65
N TRP A 369 24.19 3.09 -25.88
CA TRP A 369 22.72 3.02 -25.78
C TRP A 369 22.24 3.32 -24.36
N ARG A 370 22.91 2.79 -23.35
CA ARG A 370 22.61 3.06 -21.95
C ARG A 370 22.79 4.54 -21.60
N SER A 371 23.86 5.18 -22.05
CA SER A 371 24.09 6.60 -21.80
C SER A 371 23.05 7.49 -22.52
N LYS A 372 22.71 7.16 -23.76
CA LYS A 372 21.65 7.85 -24.51
C LYS A 372 20.28 7.67 -23.84
N ALA A 373 19.94 6.47 -23.39
CA ALA A 373 18.71 6.19 -22.66
C ALA A 373 18.63 6.97 -21.35
N ILE A 374 19.72 7.04 -20.59
CA ILE A 374 19.79 7.83 -19.34
C ILE A 374 19.65 9.34 -19.66
N ALA A 375 20.30 9.84 -20.70
CA ALA A 375 20.19 11.23 -21.10
C ALA A 375 18.76 11.58 -21.55
N LEU A 376 18.13 10.72 -22.37
CA LEU A 376 16.75 10.86 -22.79
C LEU A 376 15.78 10.81 -21.58
N HIS A 377 15.99 9.87 -20.67
CA HIS A 377 15.19 9.79 -19.44
C HIS A 377 15.30 11.07 -18.60
N LYS A 378 16.50 11.61 -18.39
CA LYS A 378 16.70 12.87 -17.69
C LYS A 378 16.00 14.04 -18.38
N GLN A 379 16.07 14.10 -19.72
CA GLN A 379 15.41 15.14 -20.50
C GLN A 379 13.88 15.05 -20.39
N LEU A 380 13.33 13.84 -20.54
CA LEU A 380 11.89 13.60 -20.40
C LEU A 380 11.40 13.87 -18.97
N HIS A 381 12.16 13.47 -17.97
CA HIS A 381 11.85 13.75 -16.55
C HIS A 381 11.86 15.26 -16.28
N ALA A 382 12.79 16.02 -16.86
CA ALA A 382 12.83 17.47 -16.73
C ALA A 382 11.66 18.17 -17.45
N HIS A 383 11.10 17.53 -18.48
CA HIS A 383 9.97 18.06 -19.27
C HIS A 383 8.61 17.68 -18.67
N PHE A 384 8.48 16.44 -18.18
CA PHE A 384 7.25 15.86 -17.63
C PHE A 384 7.45 15.33 -16.19
N PRO A 385 7.79 16.21 -15.23
CA PRO A 385 8.14 15.77 -13.88
C PRO A 385 7.00 15.07 -13.15
N THR A 386 5.75 15.49 -13.34
CA THR A 386 4.58 14.88 -12.68
C THR A 386 4.47 13.39 -13.02
N PHE A 387 4.51 13.06 -14.31
CA PHE A 387 4.42 11.66 -14.76
C PHE A 387 5.60 10.81 -14.29
N PHE A 388 6.84 11.30 -14.52
CA PHE A 388 8.04 10.53 -14.16
C PHE A 388 8.25 10.40 -12.65
N THR A 389 7.68 11.30 -11.84
CA THR A 389 7.65 11.17 -10.39
C THR A 389 6.54 10.23 -9.92
N ALA A 390 5.38 10.21 -10.60
CA ALA A 390 4.27 9.32 -10.26
C ALA A 390 4.54 7.86 -10.64
N LEU A 391 5.14 7.62 -11.79
CA LEU A 391 5.33 6.29 -12.37
C LEU A 391 6.01 5.28 -11.42
N PRO A 392 7.14 5.60 -10.74
CA PRO A 392 7.77 4.69 -9.79
C PRO A 392 6.98 4.46 -8.51
N ARG A 393 6.03 5.35 -8.18
CA ARG A 393 5.19 5.26 -6.99
C ARG A 393 3.96 4.39 -7.20
N LEU A 394 3.61 4.09 -8.47
CA LEU A 394 2.52 3.18 -8.78
C LEU A 394 2.87 1.75 -8.33
N PRO A 395 1.92 1.02 -7.73
CA PRO A 395 2.18 -0.29 -7.14
C PRO A 395 2.20 -1.40 -8.22
N PHE A 396 3.13 -1.34 -9.19
CA PHE A 396 3.21 -2.31 -10.28
C PHE A 396 3.40 -3.76 -9.80
N ALA A 397 4.05 -3.97 -8.65
CA ALA A 397 4.21 -5.30 -8.08
C ALA A 397 2.86 -5.94 -7.67
N LEU A 398 1.81 -5.13 -7.46
CA LEU A 398 0.48 -5.61 -7.15
C LEU A 398 -0.15 -6.39 -8.32
N VAL A 399 0.12 -6.00 -9.57
CA VAL A 399 -0.50 -6.64 -10.75
C VAL A 399 -0.17 -8.13 -10.84
N PRO A 400 1.11 -8.53 -10.97
CA PRO A 400 1.44 -9.94 -11.05
C PRO A 400 1.09 -10.69 -9.76
N PHE A 401 1.19 -10.05 -8.60
CA PHE A 401 0.81 -10.65 -7.33
C PHE A 401 -0.69 -10.95 -7.28
N ALA A 402 -1.54 -9.96 -7.54
CA ALA A 402 -2.99 -10.13 -7.44
C ALA A 402 -3.52 -11.17 -8.45
N PHE A 403 -3.11 -11.08 -9.73
CA PHE A 403 -3.47 -12.10 -10.71
C PHE A 403 -3.02 -13.51 -10.28
N SER A 404 -1.80 -13.62 -9.75
CA SER A 404 -1.31 -14.92 -9.26
C SER A 404 -2.14 -15.45 -8.10
N GLN A 405 -2.57 -14.59 -7.16
CA GLN A 405 -3.45 -15.00 -6.07
C GLN A 405 -4.83 -15.47 -6.59
N PHE A 406 -5.41 -14.73 -7.55
CA PHE A 406 -6.67 -15.15 -8.17
C PHE A 406 -6.54 -16.51 -8.87
N ILE A 407 -5.46 -16.73 -9.63
CA ILE A 407 -5.21 -18.01 -10.33
C ILE A 407 -5.03 -19.15 -9.32
N LEU A 408 -4.23 -18.95 -8.25
CA LEU A 408 -3.98 -19.99 -7.24
C LEU A 408 -5.24 -20.34 -6.44
N ILE A 409 -6.06 -19.35 -6.09
CA ILE A 409 -7.32 -19.58 -5.39
C ILE A 409 -8.36 -20.22 -6.34
N GLU A 410 -8.35 -19.87 -7.63
CA GLU A 410 -9.15 -20.54 -8.65
C GLU A 410 -8.74 -22.01 -8.81
N ALA A 411 -7.42 -22.30 -8.76
CA ALA A 411 -6.93 -23.67 -8.76
C ALA A 411 -7.43 -24.46 -7.54
N LEU A 412 -7.43 -23.86 -6.35
CA LEU A 412 -8.02 -24.48 -5.15
C LEU A 412 -9.51 -24.73 -5.32
N SER A 413 -10.24 -23.79 -5.92
CA SER A 413 -11.66 -23.93 -6.22
C SER A 413 -11.93 -25.10 -7.18
N HIS A 414 -11.20 -25.16 -8.27
CA HIS A 414 -11.31 -26.24 -9.27
C HIS A 414 -10.97 -27.62 -8.67
N GLN A 415 -10.06 -27.67 -7.70
CA GLN A 415 -9.69 -28.89 -6.99
C GLN A 415 -10.65 -29.27 -5.83
N GLY A 416 -11.79 -28.56 -5.68
CA GLY A 416 -12.84 -28.86 -4.71
C GLY A 416 -12.57 -28.39 -3.27
N TRP A 417 -11.53 -27.60 -3.03
CA TRP A 417 -11.22 -27.11 -1.68
C TRP A 417 -12.24 -26.10 -1.16
N MET A 418 -12.88 -25.32 -2.05
CA MET A 418 -13.89 -24.35 -1.63
C MET A 418 -15.13 -25.05 -1.05
N ASP A 419 -15.53 -26.19 -1.61
CA ASP A 419 -16.65 -27.00 -1.09
C ASP A 419 -16.33 -27.57 0.30
N VAL A 420 -15.08 -28.01 0.51
CA VAL A 420 -14.62 -28.51 1.80
C VAL A 420 -14.65 -27.40 2.84
N PHE A 421 -14.11 -26.22 2.52
CA PHE A 421 -14.09 -25.09 3.44
C PHE A 421 -15.49 -24.51 3.66
N GLY A 422 -16.34 -24.47 2.63
CA GLY A 422 -17.74 -24.06 2.74
C GLY A 422 -18.55 -25.00 3.64
N THR A 423 -18.37 -26.32 3.47
CA THR A 423 -18.99 -27.31 4.35
C THR A 423 -18.50 -27.19 5.79
N TRP A 424 -17.20 -26.96 5.99
CA TRP A 424 -16.63 -26.68 7.31
C TRP A 424 -17.25 -25.42 7.93
N LEU A 425 -17.37 -24.33 7.16
CA LEU A 425 -18.00 -23.08 7.62
C LEU A 425 -19.43 -23.33 8.11
N LEU A 426 -20.24 -24.05 7.32
CA LEU A 426 -21.62 -24.39 7.67
C LEU A 426 -21.70 -25.21 8.97
N ARG A 427 -20.82 -26.20 9.13
CA ARG A 427 -20.77 -27.02 10.35
C ARG A 427 -20.35 -26.19 11.58
N ALA A 428 -19.38 -25.30 11.41
CA ALA A 428 -18.86 -24.48 12.51
C ALA A 428 -19.86 -23.41 12.97
N THR A 429 -20.64 -22.86 12.03
CA THR A 429 -21.60 -21.78 12.32
C THR A 429 -23.03 -22.27 12.49
N HIS A 430 -23.34 -23.49 12.04
CA HIS A 430 -24.71 -24.02 11.92
C HIS A 430 -25.65 -23.14 11.10
N GLY A 431 -25.08 -22.34 10.16
CA GLY A 431 -25.83 -21.33 9.38
C GLY A 431 -26.29 -20.12 10.17
N ASP A 432 -25.91 -20.00 11.45
CA ASP A 432 -26.27 -18.86 12.30
C ASP A 432 -25.51 -17.59 11.88
N MET A 433 -26.25 -16.47 11.78
CA MET A 433 -25.73 -15.22 11.30
C MET A 433 -24.62 -14.65 12.20
N TYR A 434 -24.83 -14.64 13.51
CA TYR A 434 -23.88 -14.05 14.45
C TYR A 434 -22.59 -14.86 14.58
N ARG A 435 -22.71 -16.19 14.60
CA ARG A 435 -21.54 -17.08 14.57
C ARG A 435 -20.76 -16.91 13.29
N THR A 436 -21.45 -16.71 12.16
CA THR A 436 -20.81 -16.46 10.86
C THR A 436 -20.06 -15.13 10.85
N ILE A 437 -20.64 -14.04 11.39
CA ILE A 437 -19.97 -12.74 11.56
C ILE A 437 -18.65 -12.90 12.31
N TRP A 438 -18.70 -13.53 13.49
CA TRP A 438 -17.51 -13.69 14.32
C TRP A 438 -16.48 -14.63 13.69
N LEU A 439 -16.91 -15.77 13.13
CA LEU A 439 -15.98 -16.72 12.52
C LEU A 439 -15.29 -16.12 11.28
N ILE A 440 -16.04 -15.53 10.34
CA ILE A 440 -15.49 -14.91 9.14
C ILE A 440 -14.65 -13.68 9.51
N GLY A 441 -15.11 -12.86 10.44
CA GLY A 441 -14.39 -11.68 10.87
C GLY A 441 -13.04 -12.01 11.51
N VAL A 442 -13.03 -12.90 12.51
CA VAL A 442 -11.78 -13.31 13.18
C VAL A 442 -10.85 -14.06 12.23
N LEU A 443 -11.37 -14.99 11.41
CA LEU A 443 -10.56 -15.65 10.38
C LEU A 443 -10.01 -14.66 9.37
N GLY A 444 -10.79 -13.66 8.96
CA GLY A 444 -10.33 -12.61 8.05
C GLY A 444 -9.10 -11.89 8.59
N VAL A 445 -9.14 -11.45 9.85
CA VAL A 445 -8.00 -10.81 10.53
C VAL A 445 -6.79 -11.75 10.63
N ILE A 446 -7.01 -13.01 11.03
CA ILE A 446 -5.93 -14.00 11.15
C ILE A 446 -5.31 -14.28 9.78
N LEU A 447 -6.14 -14.55 8.77
CA LEU A 447 -5.67 -14.89 7.44
C LEU A 447 -4.95 -13.73 6.74
N CYS A 448 -5.29 -12.47 6.99
CA CYS A 448 -4.49 -11.34 6.50
C CYS A 448 -3.01 -11.48 6.88
N ASN A 449 -2.73 -12.02 8.06
CA ASN A 449 -1.36 -12.25 8.53
C ASN A 449 -0.72 -13.53 7.99
N ILE A 450 -1.51 -14.57 7.74
CA ILE A 450 -1.02 -15.91 7.37
C ILE A 450 -1.03 -16.11 5.85
N SER A 451 -2.00 -15.53 5.12
CA SER A 451 -2.08 -15.68 3.65
C SER A 451 -1.16 -14.73 2.87
N GLY A 452 -0.28 -14.04 3.56
CA GLY A 452 0.71 -13.16 2.96
C GLY A 452 0.22 -11.76 2.62
N THR A 453 -1.10 -11.55 2.44
CA THR A 453 -1.73 -10.22 2.28
C THR A 453 -3.23 -10.29 2.58
N ASN A 454 -3.83 -9.15 2.91
CA ASN A 454 -5.28 -9.02 3.06
C ASN A 454 -6.05 -9.32 1.75
N ILE A 455 -5.46 -9.08 0.58
CA ILE A 455 -6.07 -9.37 -0.72
C ILE A 455 -6.29 -10.89 -0.87
N GLY A 456 -5.25 -11.70 -0.63
CA GLY A 456 -5.34 -13.16 -0.70
C GLY A 456 -6.37 -13.73 0.29
N ALA A 457 -6.36 -13.23 1.54
CA ALA A 457 -7.34 -13.62 2.55
C ALA A 457 -8.78 -13.31 2.12
N THR A 458 -8.99 -12.10 1.57
CA THR A 458 -10.32 -11.67 1.13
C THR A 458 -10.83 -12.48 -0.06
N ILE A 459 -10.01 -12.74 -1.07
CA ILE A 459 -10.40 -13.57 -2.22
C ILE A 459 -10.78 -14.98 -1.76
N LEU A 460 -9.94 -15.58 -0.89
CA LEU A 460 -10.17 -16.92 -0.37
C LEU A 460 -11.49 -17.00 0.41
N LEU A 461 -11.70 -16.13 1.39
CA LEU A 461 -12.91 -16.15 2.23
C LEU A 461 -14.17 -15.77 1.45
N THR A 462 -14.08 -14.89 0.46
CA THR A 462 -15.20 -14.60 -0.45
C THR A 462 -15.65 -15.86 -1.18
N LYS A 463 -14.71 -16.65 -1.73
CA LYS A 463 -15.04 -17.90 -2.41
C LYS A 463 -15.56 -18.97 -1.44
N VAL A 464 -15.04 -19.04 -0.23
CA VAL A 464 -15.53 -19.97 0.82
C VAL A 464 -16.98 -19.66 1.21
N VAL A 465 -17.32 -18.40 1.46
CA VAL A 465 -18.69 -17.98 1.79
C VAL A 465 -19.62 -18.23 0.60
N ARG A 466 -19.17 -17.97 -0.64
CA ARG A 466 -19.97 -18.27 -1.83
C ARG A 466 -20.21 -19.77 -2.03
N ALA A 467 -19.23 -20.62 -1.77
CA ALA A 467 -19.42 -22.08 -1.82
C ALA A 467 -20.44 -22.55 -0.76
N ALA A 468 -20.51 -21.88 0.39
CA ALA A 468 -21.52 -22.15 1.42
C ALA A 468 -22.89 -21.51 1.13
N SER A 469 -22.97 -20.52 0.23
CA SER A 469 -24.18 -19.69 0.02
C SER A 469 -25.47 -20.46 -0.31
N PRO A 470 -25.46 -21.62 -1.02
CA PRO A 470 -26.72 -22.35 -1.27
C PRO A 470 -27.42 -22.85 0.01
N MET A 471 -26.70 -22.91 1.13
CA MET A 471 -27.21 -23.40 2.43
C MET A 471 -27.26 -22.29 3.49
N LEU A 472 -26.94 -21.04 3.14
CA LEU A 472 -27.00 -19.87 4.00
C LEU A 472 -28.18 -18.97 3.60
N SER A 473 -28.79 -18.28 4.58
CA SER A 473 -29.76 -17.24 4.28
C SER A 473 -29.07 -16.00 3.64
N ASP A 474 -29.81 -15.25 2.84
CA ASP A 474 -29.31 -14.01 2.22
C ASP A 474 -28.81 -13.01 3.27
N GLN A 475 -29.45 -12.98 4.45
CA GLN A 475 -29.04 -12.16 5.58
C GLN A 475 -27.68 -12.59 6.10
N THR A 476 -27.44 -13.89 6.27
CA THR A 476 -26.16 -14.45 6.73
C THR A 476 -25.05 -14.20 5.71
N ILE A 477 -25.33 -14.33 4.40
CA ILE A 477 -24.36 -14.02 3.34
C ILE A 477 -23.96 -12.55 3.38
N ARG A 478 -24.93 -11.65 3.51
CA ARG A 478 -24.68 -10.19 3.63
C ARG A 478 -23.88 -9.86 4.88
N ALA A 479 -24.26 -10.45 6.01
CA ALA A 479 -23.56 -10.30 7.28
C ALA A 479 -22.08 -10.77 7.18
N ALA A 480 -21.84 -11.92 6.54
CA ALA A 480 -20.49 -12.44 6.28
C ALA A 480 -19.67 -11.48 5.39
N ALA A 481 -20.30 -10.92 4.34
CA ALA A 481 -19.63 -9.95 3.45
C ALA A 481 -19.19 -8.69 4.21
N ILE A 482 -20.06 -8.14 5.06
CA ILE A 482 -19.75 -6.94 5.86
C ILE A 482 -18.68 -7.27 6.92
N ALA A 483 -18.80 -8.40 7.61
CA ALA A 483 -17.78 -8.83 8.56
C ALA A 483 -16.40 -9.01 7.89
N LEU A 484 -16.36 -9.56 6.67
CA LEU A 484 -15.15 -9.70 5.89
C LEU A 484 -14.59 -8.33 5.45
N ALA A 485 -15.46 -7.38 5.09
CA ALA A 485 -15.05 -6.01 4.74
C ALA A 485 -14.37 -5.32 5.91
N VAL A 486 -14.96 -5.41 7.10
CA VAL A 486 -14.37 -4.87 8.33
C VAL A 486 -13.05 -5.59 8.64
N ALA A 487 -13.04 -6.92 8.62
CA ALA A 487 -11.87 -7.73 8.96
C ALA A 487 -10.68 -7.53 8.02
N SER A 488 -10.90 -7.37 6.71
CA SER A 488 -9.83 -7.21 5.72
C SER A 488 -9.09 -5.86 5.86
N ASN A 489 -9.79 -4.82 6.30
CA ASN A 489 -9.20 -3.51 6.54
C ASN A 489 -8.54 -3.41 7.93
N ILE A 490 -9.17 -3.94 8.97
CA ILE A 490 -8.57 -4.06 10.31
C ILE A 490 -7.35 -5.00 10.26
N GLY A 491 -7.44 -6.12 9.55
CA GLY A 491 -6.35 -7.08 9.39
C GLY A 491 -5.13 -6.52 8.67
N ALA A 492 -5.27 -5.39 7.97
CA ALA A 492 -4.16 -4.64 7.43
C ALA A 492 -3.34 -3.92 8.55
N VAL A 493 -3.96 -3.58 9.69
CA VAL A 493 -3.29 -3.16 10.93
C VAL A 493 -2.83 -4.42 11.66
N SER A 494 -1.73 -5.00 11.29
CA SER A 494 -1.42 -6.42 11.46
C SER A 494 -0.19 -6.69 12.32
N PHE A 495 0.11 -7.98 12.51
CA PHE A 495 1.35 -8.44 13.14
C PHE A 495 2.51 -8.56 12.15
N THR A 496 2.23 -8.61 10.84
CA THR A 496 3.26 -8.76 9.79
C THR A 496 3.18 -7.61 8.78
N PHE A 497 4.35 -7.12 8.34
CA PHE A 497 4.37 -6.07 7.30
C PHE A 497 3.75 -6.54 5.98
N SER A 498 3.84 -7.84 5.69
CA SER A 498 3.29 -8.43 4.47
C SER A 498 1.77 -8.53 4.45
N ALA A 499 1.10 -8.41 5.60
CA ALA A 499 -0.35 -8.51 5.69
C ALA A 499 -1.10 -7.45 4.85
N SER A 500 -0.44 -6.37 4.48
CA SER A 500 -0.96 -5.41 3.51
C SER A 500 0.15 -4.83 2.65
N LEU A 501 -0.19 -4.40 1.43
CA LEU A 501 0.74 -3.67 0.57
C LEU A 501 1.21 -2.38 1.26
N ALA A 502 0.29 -1.70 1.95
CA ALA A 502 0.56 -0.54 2.78
C ALA A 502 1.65 -0.79 3.84
N GLY A 503 1.65 -1.95 4.49
CA GLY A 503 2.67 -2.34 5.47
C GLY A 503 4.06 -2.52 4.86
N LEU A 504 4.14 -3.13 3.68
CA LEU A 504 5.39 -3.28 2.94
C LEU A 504 5.94 -1.92 2.48
N LEU A 505 5.06 -1.05 1.98
CA LEU A 505 5.39 0.31 1.56
C LEU A 505 5.91 1.13 2.74
N TRP A 506 5.19 1.12 3.86
CA TRP A 506 5.57 1.80 5.10
C TRP A 506 6.96 1.36 5.60
N ARG A 507 7.21 0.05 5.68
CA ARG A 507 8.51 -0.50 6.04
C ARG A 507 9.61 -0.04 5.08
N GLY A 508 9.33 -0.02 3.77
CA GLY A 508 10.24 0.44 2.73
C GLY A 508 10.67 1.90 2.92
N ILE A 509 9.70 2.79 3.15
CA ILE A 509 9.93 4.22 3.39
C ILE A 509 10.77 4.43 4.64
N LEU A 510 10.43 3.77 5.75
CA LEU A 510 11.19 3.89 7.00
C LEU A 510 12.64 3.44 6.84
N LYS A 511 12.87 2.30 6.16
CA LYS A 511 14.22 1.81 5.87
C LYS A 511 15.03 2.82 5.05
N GLN A 512 14.43 3.45 4.04
CA GLN A 512 15.08 4.50 3.24
C GLN A 512 15.44 5.74 4.08
N LYS A 513 14.62 6.06 5.09
CA LYS A 513 14.87 7.18 6.02
C LYS A 513 15.78 6.81 7.21
N GLY A 514 16.35 5.60 7.22
CA GLY A 514 17.26 5.13 8.25
C GLY A 514 16.57 4.65 9.54
N ILE A 515 15.24 4.51 9.53
CA ILE A 515 14.47 3.99 10.67
C ILE A 515 14.22 2.50 10.47
N ILE A 516 14.78 1.67 11.34
CA ILE A 516 14.61 0.22 11.30
C ILE A 516 13.58 -0.18 12.37
N VAL A 517 12.41 -0.60 11.93
CA VAL A 517 11.38 -1.18 12.79
C VAL A 517 11.41 -2.69 12.63
N SER A 518 11.65 -3.41 13.74
CA SER A 518 11.61 -4.88 13.72
C SER A 518 10.19 -5.40 13.58
N GLN A 519 10.05 -6.64 13.07
CA GLN A 519 8.74 -7.31 12.98
C GLN A 519 8.07 -7.44 14.36
N THR A 520 8.84 -7.73 15.39
CA THR A 520 8.34 -7.85 16.76
C THR A 520 7.85 -6.51 17.33
N THR A 521 8.58 -5.43 17.07
CA THR A 521 8.17 -4.07 17.46
C THR A 521 6.86 -3.67 16.76
N PHE A 522 6.77 -3.95 15.46
CA PHE A 522 5.57 -3.68 14.67
C PHE A 522 4.35 -4.46 15.21
N ALA A 523 4.52 -5.77 15.45
CA ALA A 523 3.49 -6.63 16.00
C ALA A 523 3.03 -6.18 17.40
N TYR A 524 3.99 -5.84 18.26
CA TYR A 524 3.70 -5.41 19.63
C TYR A 524 2.82 -4.15 19.67
N TRP A 525 3.16 -3.13 18.89
CA TRP A 525 2.42 -1.86 18.89
C TRP A 525 1.07 -1.95 18.19
N ASN A 526 0.90 -2.86 17.23
CA ASN A 526 -0.38 -3.09 16.56
C ASN A 526 -1.31 -4.05 17.31
N ALA A 527 -0.80 -4.83 18.27
CA ALA A 527 -1.58 -5.87 18.94
C ALA A 527 -2.84 -5.34 19.62
N LEU A 528 -2.73 -4.31 20.46
CA LEU A 528 -3.86 -3.75 21.18
C LEU A 528 -4.87 -3.07 20.24
N PRO A 529 -4.48 -2.16 19.33
CA PRO A 529 -5.41 -1.59 18.34
C PRO A 529 -6.13 -2.66 17.52
N LEU A 530 -5.41 -3.69 17.05
CA LEU A 530 -5.99 -4.78 16.25
C LEU A 530 -7.07 -5.55 17.01
N VAL A 531 -6.79 -5.97 18.23
CA VAL A 531 -7.75 -6.71 19.06
C VAL A 531 -8.98 -5.83 19.38
N VAL A 532 -8.75 -4.59 19.81
CA VAL A 532 -9.83 -3.66 20.15
C VAL A 532 -10.73 -3.40 18.94
N MET A 533 -10.15 -3.10 17.79
CA MET A 533 -10.92 -2.86 16.56
C MET A 533 -11.66 -4.10 16.09
N THR A 534 -11.07 -5.30 16.23
CA THR A 534 -11.72 -6.56 15.84
C THR A 534 -12.98 -6.78 16.68
N VAL A 535 -12.85 -6.67 18.02
CA VAL A 535 -14.00 -6.84 18.92
C VAL A 535 -15.07 -5.79 18.65
N VAL A 536 -14.69 -4.52 18.62
CA VAL A 536 -15.63 -3.41 18.43
C VAL A 536 -16.27 -3.46 17.04
N GLY A 537 -15.48 -3.64 15.97
CA GLY A 537 -15.99 -3.67 14.60
C GLY A 537 -16.99 -4.78 14.37
N LEU A 538 -16.67 -6.01 14.82
CA LEU A 538 -17.59 -7.15 14.66
C LEU A 538 -18.83 -7.02 15.55
N SER A 539 -18.69 -6.43 16.75
CA SER A 539 -19.85 -6.15 17.62
C SER A 539 -20.81 -5.15 16.98
N VAL A 540 -20.28 -4.11 16.31
CA VAL A 540 -21.11 -3.14 15.58
C VAL A 540 -21.80 -3.81 14.40
N VAL A 541 -21.11 -4.68 13.64
CA VAL A 541 -21.74 -5.46 12.57
C VAL A 541 -22.87 -6.33 13.13
N CYS A 542 -22.67 -7.00 14.27
CA CYS A 542 -23.74 -7.76 14.93
C CYS A 542 -24.92 -6.87 15.31
N ALA A 543 -24.67 -5.68 15.84
CA ALA A 543 -25.74 -4.74 16.22
C ALA A 543 -26.50 -4.21 14.99
N GLU A 544 -25.80 -3.87 13.90
CA GLU A 544 -26.43 -3.46 12.64
C GLU A 544 -27.33 -4.58 12.08
N MET A 545 -26.83 -5.81 12.06
CA MET A 545 -27.62 -6.96 11.58
C MET A 545 -28.83 -7.25 12.48
N ALA A 546 -28.72 -7.06 13.80
CA ALA A 546 -29.82 -7.22 14.73
C ALA A 546 -30.92 -6.15 14.55
N VAL A 547 -30.57 -4.95 14.05
CA VAL A 547 -31.53 -3.87 13.79
C VAL A 547 -32.18 -4.04 12.41
N LEU A 548 -31.43 -4.58 11.44
CA LEU A 548 -31.91 -4.70 10.08
C LEU A 548 -32.74 -5.97 9.82
N TYR A 549 -32.52 -7.02 10.65
CA TYR A 549 -33.14 -8.36 10.51
C TYR A 549 -33.61 -8.91 11.85
#